data_5e198507d75fe874428228cbab060692
#
_entry.id   5e198507d75fe874428228cbab060692
#
_cell.length_a   1.000
_cell.length_b   1.000
_cell.length_c   1.000
_cell.angle_alpha   90.00
_cell.angle_beta   90.00
_cell.angle_gamma   90.00
#
_symmetry.space_group_name_H-M   'P 1'
#
loop_
_entity.id
_entity.type
_entity.pdbx_description
1 polymer ?
#
loop_
_entity_poly.entity_id
_entity_poly.type
_entity_poly.pdbx_seq_one_letter_code
_entity_poly.pdbx_strand_id
1 'polypeptide(L)'
;MKKITLAFLLIASFAICNAQVTVPQTTPSTKDFIKPPAIGDVDKTTTSVVDDLTSKLSLPAAQKPKLIDAISGFLTKKKDITGLADTNPTSYLSKFNPLQKGLFDKLKGIMGASAFTKFLGLKPSGNGAAGNLLSNLFF
;
A
#
# COMPACT_ATOMS: atom_id res chain seq x y z
N MET A 1 -33.48 -8.76 -74.93
CA MET A 1 -32.35 -7.88 -74.60
C MET A 1 -32.49 -7.45 -73.13
N LYS A 2 -31.94 -8.22 -72.27
CA LYS A 2 -32.02 -7.93 -70.80
C LYS A 2 -30.61 -7.88 -70.23
N LYS A 3 -30.16 -6.68 -69.90
CA LYS A 3 -28.87 -6.44 -69.31
C LYS A 3 -28.99 -6.67 -67.79
N ILE A 4 -28.34 -7.72 -67.28
CA ILE A 4 -28.28 -8.04 -65.91
C ILE A 4 -27.04 -7.31 -65.31
N THR A 5 -27.28 -6.28 -64.54
CA THR A 5 -26.23 -5.58 -63.84
C THR A 5 -25.96 -6.32 -62.50
N LEU A 6 -24.81 -6.94 -62.45
CA LEU A 6 -24.32 -7.63 -61.22
C LEU A 6 -23.82 -6.60 -60.21
N ALA A 7 -24.60 -6.39 -59.17
CA ALA A 7 -24.17 -5.54 -58.04
C ALA A 7 -23.22 -6.33 -57.17
N PHE A 8 -21.95 -5.92 -57.13
CA PHE A 8 -20.93 -6.45 -56.27
C PHE A 8 -21.13 -5.85 -54.87
N LEU A 9 -21.63 -6.66 -53.93
CA LEU A 9 -21.77 -6.29 -52.52
C LEU A 9 -20.44 -6.47 -51.83
N LEU A 10 -19.74 -5.36 -51.62
CA LEU A 10 -18.48 -5.31 -50.90
C LEU A 10 -18.77 -5.34 -49.41
N ILE A 11 -18.68 -6.53 -48.81
CA ILE A 11 -18.77 -6.69 -47.36
C ILE A 11 -17.43 -6.23 -46.76
N ALA A 12 -17.40 -5.00 -46.26
CA ALA A 12 -16.30 -4.51 -45.49
C ALA A 12 -16.34 -5.19 -44.10
N SER A 13 -15.50 -6.19 -43.91
CA SER A 13 -15.24 -6.80 -42.62
C SER A 13 -14.51 -5.78 -41.75
N PHE A 14 -15.23 -5.10 -40.89
CA PHE A 14 -14.66 -4.32 -39.79
C PHE A 14 -14.02 -5.30 -38.79
N ALA A 15 -12.75 -5.54 -38.92
CA ALA A 15 -11.95 -6.15 -37.86
C ALA A 15 -11.87 -5.15 -36.70
N ILE A 16 -12.74 -5.33 -35.71
CA ILE A 16 -12.61 -4.64 -34.42
C ILE A 16 -11.35 -5.20 -33.78
N CYS A 17 -10.25 -4.50 -33.95
CA CYS A 17 -9.02 -4.72 -33.21
C CYS A 17 -9.31 -4.28 -31.78
N ASN A 18 -9.78 -5.20 -30.93
CA ASN A 18 -9.78 -5.03 -29.50
C ASN A 18 -8.31 -4.95 -29.07
N ALA A 19 -7.74 -3.76 -29.11
CA ALA A 19 -6.53 -3.47 -28.38
C ALA A 19 -6.90 -3.59 -26.89
N GLN A 20 -6.77 -4.80 -26.35
CA GLN A 20 -6.68 -4.98 -24.92
C GLN A 20 -5.45 -4.20 -24.47
N VAL A 21 -5.68 -3.01 -23.96
CA VAL A 21 -4.70 -2.29 -23.15
C VAL A 21 -4.46 -3.19 -21.95
N THR A 22 -3.49 -4.08 -22.07
CA THR A 22 -2.95 -4.82 -20.94
C THR A 22 -2.28 -3.77 -20.08
N VAL A 23 -3.02 -3.22 -19.13
CA VAL A 23 -2.42 -2.47 -18.02
C VAL A 23 -1.41 -3.43 -17.42
N PRO A 24 -0.09 -3.15 -17.40
CA PRO A 24 0.84 -4.01 -16.73
C PRO A 24 0.40 -4.03 -15.26
N GLN A 25 -0.23 -5.12 -14.85
CA GLN A 25 -0.38 -5.41 -13.43
C GLN A 25 1.04 -5.61 -12.94
N THR A 26 1.60 -4.57 -12.34
CA THR A 26 2.81 -4.68 -11.53
C THR A 26 2.46 -5.60 -10.37
N THR A 27 2.58 -6.91 -10.61
CA THR A 27 2.62 -7.88 -9.53
C THR A 27 3.76 -7.43 -8.61
N PRO A 28 3.48 -7.15 -7.32
CA PRO A 28 4.53 -6.73 -6.42
C PRO A 28 5.65 -7.78 -6.46
N SER A 29 6.86 -7.35 -6.80
CA SER A 29 8.01 -8.26 -6.83
C SER A 29 8.27 -8.77 -5.43
N THR A 30 8.24 -10.08 -5.25
CA THR A 30 8.57 -10.71 -3.98
C THR A 30 10.08 -10.82 -3.74
N LYS A 31 10.91 -10.39 -4.70
CA LYS A 31 12.39 -10.47 -4.59
C LYS A 31 12.95 -9.69 -3.41
N ASP A 32 12.31 -8.58 -3.05
CA ASP A 32 12.71 -7.73 -1.93
C ASP A 32 11.68 -7.75 -0.80
N PHE A 33 10.89 -8.83 -0.71
CA PHE A 33 9.88 -8.95 0.32
C PHE A 33 10.53 -9.03 1.70
N ILE A 34 10.30 -8.01 2.51
CA ILE A 34 10.70 -7.99 3.91
C ILE A 34 9.51 -8.51 4.72
N LYS A 35 9.71 -9.63 5.41
CA LYS A 35 8.67 -10.17 6.29
C LYS A 35 8.30 -9.13 7.35
N PRO A 36 7.00 -8.79 7.49
CA PRO A 36 6.57 -7.85 8.50
C PRO A 36 6.86 -8.39 9.90
N PRO A 37 7.20 -7.53 10.86
CA PRO A 37 7.33 -7.93 12.25
C PRO A 37 5.96 -8.37 12.79
N ALA A 38 5.98 -9.32 13.73
CA ALA A 38 4.77 -9.75 14.39
C ALA A 38 4.14 -8.60 15.19
N ILE A 39 2.85 -8.39 15.00
CA ILE A 39 2.07 -7.43 15.79
C ILE A 39 1.52 -8.18 16.99
N GLY A 40 2.05 -7.89 18.17
CA GLY A 40 1.56 -8.46 19.42
C GLY A 40 0.23 -7.80 19.84
N ASP A 41 0.31 -7.04 20.94
CA ASP A 41 -0.80 -6.21 21.40
C ASP A 41 -0.84 -4.92 20.58
N VAL A 42 -1.98 -4.67 19.93
CA VAL A 42 -2.14 -3.51 19.02
C VAL A 42 -2.03 -2.20 19.76
N ASP A 43 -2.63 -2.10 20.96
CA ASP A 43 -2.66 -0.84 21.72
C ASP A 43 -1.26 -0.48 22.24
N LYS A 44 -0.53 -1.46 22.77
CA LYS A 44 0.86 -1.28 23.20
C LYS A 44 1.77 -0.91 22.03
N THR A 45 1.64 -1.62 20.91
CA THR A 45 2.43 -1.33 19.71
C THR A 45 2.11 0.05 19.17
N THR A 46 0.82 0.44 19.14
CA THR A 46 0.39 1.78 18.71
C THR A 46 1.00 2.86 19.58
N THR A 47 0.88 2.74 20.91
CA THR A 47 1.42 3.71 21.85
C THR A 47 2.92 3.88 21.68
N SER A 48 3.66 2.77 21.61
CA SER A 48 5.11 2.79 21.43
C SER A 48 5.52 3.44 20.11
N VAL A 49 4.82 3.14 19.01
CA VAL A 49 5.06 3.76 17.69
C VAL A 49 4.76 5.25 17.71
N VAL A 50 3.65 5.67 18.32
CA VAL A 50 3.27 7.09 18.40
C VAL A 50 4.27 7.88 19.27
N ASP A 51 4.71 7.33 20.39
CA ASP A 51 5.71 7.96 21.24
C ASP A 51 7.05 8.11 20.52
N ASP A 52 7.49 7.07 19.81
CA ASP A 52 8.72 7.12 19.00
C ASP A 52 8.62 8.17 17.88
N LEU A 53 7.50 8.22 17.16
CA LEU A 53 7.26 9.23 16.12
C LEU A 53 7.21 10.64 16.69
N THR A 54 6.48 10.82 17.79
CA THR A 54 6.34 12.13 18.43
C THR A 54 7.70 12.65 18.88
N SER A 55 8.51 11.80 19.45
CA SER A 55 9.86 12.12 19.91
C SER A 55 10.80 12.44 18.75
N LYS A 56 10.89 11.56 17.74
CA LYS A 56 11.82 11.69 16.60
C LYS A 56 11.47 12.86 15.67
N LEU A 57 10.18 13.16 15.53
CA LEU A 57 9.70 14.21 14.62
C LEU A 57 9.35 15.50 15.37
N SER A 58 9.50 15.54 16.70
CA SER A 58 9.14 16.68 17.55
C SER A 58 7.69 17.16 17.29
N LEU A 59 6.74 16.21 17.25
CA LEU A 59 5.35 16.52 16.94
C LEU A 59 4.62 17.11 18.17
N PRO A 60 3.70 18.06 17.96
CA PRO A 60 2.87 18.60 19.03
C PRO A 60 2.04 17.52 19.74
N ALA A 61 1.95 17.59 21.05
CA ALA A 61 1.15 16.65 21.85
C ALA A 61 -0.32 16.56 21.40
N ALA A 62 -0.87 17.67 20.89
CA ALA A 62 -2.23 17.72 20.35
C ALA A 62 -2.47 16.79 19.14
N GLN A 63 -1.41 16.34 18.47
CA GLN A 63 -1.51 15.40 17.33
C GLN A 63 -1.53 13.94 17.79
N LYS A 64 -1.08 13.62 19.01
CA LYS A 64 -1.01 12.24 19.52
C LYS A 64 -2.33 11.46 19.40
N PRO A 65 -3.50 11.98 19.83
CA PRO A 65 -4.74 11.23 19.72
C PRO A 65 -5.08 10.83 18.28
N LYS A 66 -4.88 11.74 17.32
CA LYS A 66 -5.12 11.49 15.90
C LYS A 66 -4.15 10.46 15.31
N LEU A 67 -2.90 10.47 15.78
CA LEU A 67 -1.89 9.47 15.40
C LEU A 67 -2.25 8.10 15.97
N ILE A 68 -2.70 8.03 17.22
CA ILE A 68 -3.17 6.80 17.86
C ILE A 68 -4.30 6.19 17.04
N ASP A 69 -5.35 6.96 16.72
CA ASP A 69 -6.49 6.47 15.94
C ASP A 69 -6.09 5.97 14.55
N ALA A 70 -5.23 6.72 13.86
CA ALA A 70 -4.79 6.35 12.51
C ALA A 70 -3.94 5.07 12.51
N ILE A 71 -2.99 4.95 13.45
CA ILE A 71 -2.04 3.84 13.53
C ILE A 71 -2.72 2.60 14.12
N SER A 72 -3.54 2.73 15.16
CA SER A 72 -4.29 1.61 15.73
C SER A 72 -5.21 0.96 14.70
N GLY A 73 -5.99 1.78 13.99
CA GLY A 73 -6.87 1.28 12.93
C GLY A 73 -6.12 0.60 11.77
N PHE A 74 -4.92 1.06 11.45
CA PHE A 74 -4.04 0.42 10.48
C PHE A 74 -3.48 -0.91 11.02
N LEU A 75 -2.91 -0.93 12.23
CA LEU A 75 -2.30 -2.12 12.82
C LEU A 75 -3.33 -3.24 13.04
N THR A 76 -4.56 -2.91 13.40
CA THR A 76 -5.66 -3.88 13.49
C THR A 76 -5.87 -4.57 12.16
N LYS A 77 -6.07 -3.82 11.08
CA LYS A 77 -6.27 -4.37 9.73
C LYS A 77 -5.04 -5.12 9.21
N LYS A 78 -3.84 -4.64 9.53
CA LYS A 78 -2.60 -5.31 9.17
C LYS A 78 -2.48 -6.66 9.88
N LYS A 79 -2.84 -6.73 11.15
CA LYS A 79 -2.83 -7.98 11.94
C LYS A 79 -3.67 -9.06 11.27
N ASP A 80 -4.85 -8.70 10.74
CA ASP A 80 -5.76 -9.65 10.07
C ASP A 80 -5.14 -10.28 8.81
N ILE A 81 -4.22 -9.58 8.14
CA ILE A 81 -3.56 -10.06 6.91
C ILE A 81 -2.13 -10.58 7.14
N THR A 82 -1.57 -10.42 8.34
CA THR A 82 -0.17 -10.78 8.61
C THR A 82 0.11 -12.26 8.35
N GLY A 83 -0.84 -13.17 8.60
CA GLY A 83 -0.70 -14.59 8.28
C GLY A 83 -0.45 -14.88 6.80
N LEU A 84 -0.88 -13.99 5.89
CA LEU A 84 -0.59 -14.13 4.47
C LEU A 84 0.88 -13.89 4.12
N ALA A 85 1.62 -13.19 4.97
CA ALA A 85 3.04 -12.94 4.75
C ALA A 85 3.87 -14.24 4.69
N ASP A 86 3.43 -15.26 5.41
CA ASP A 86 4.08 -16.58 5.44
C ASP A 86 3.54 -17.53 4.36
N THR A 87 2.24 -17.47 4.07
CA THR A 87 1.57 -18.43 3.18
C THR A 87 1.47 -17.93 1.75
N ASN A 88 1.29 -16.63 1.55
CA ASN A 88 1.14 -16.01 0.23
C ASN A 88 1.59 -14.54 0.25
N PRO A 89 2.91 -14.27 0.14
CA PRO A 89 3.47 -12.91 0.17
C PRO A 89 2.85 -11.96 -0.86
N THR A 90 2.51 -12.45 -2.04
CA THR A 90 1.86 -11.64 -3.09
C THR A 90 0.48 -11.15 -2.64
N SER A 91 -0.32 -12.04 -2.05
CA SER A 91 -1.63 -11.67 -1.49
C SER A 91 -1.50 -10.71 -0.31
N TYR A 92 -0.48 -10.91 0.53
CA TYR A 92 -0.16 -9.97 1.60
C TYR A 92 0.09 -8.57 1.04
N LEU A 93 1.02 -8.43 0.08
CA LEU A 93 1.37 -7.13 -0.51
C LEU A 93 0.17 -6.46 -1.20
N SER A 94 -0.66 -7.24 -1.90
CA SER A 94 -1.86 -6.72 -2.57
C SER A 94 -2.87 -6.10 -1.59
N LYS A 95 -2.95 -6.63 -0.37
CA LYS A 95 -3.82 -6.11 0.70
C LYS A 95 -3.12 -5.03 1.53
N PHE A 96 -1.83 -5.19 1.78
CA PHE A 96 -1.04 -4.27 2.58
C PHE A 96 -0.85 -2.91 1.91
N ASN A 97 -0.51 -2.87 0.62
CA ASN A 97 -0.22 -1.63 -0.10
C ASN A 97 -1.35 -0.59 -0.02
N PRO A 98 -2.64 -0.92 -0.26
CA PRO A 98 -3.71 0.05 -0.10
C PRO A 98 -3.93 0.48 1.36
N LEU A 99 -3.72 -0.42 2.33
CA LEU A 99 -3.79 -0.07 3.76
C LEU A 99 -2.70 0.92 4.13
N GLN A 100 -1.45 0.67 3.70
CA GLN A 100 -0.32 1.55 3.94
C GLN A 100 -0.52 2.91 3.29
N LYS A 101 -1.00 2.94 2.04
CA LYS A 101 -1.31 4.20 1.36
C LYS A 101 -2.32 5.01 2.15
N GLY A 102 -3.41 4.39 2.59
CA GLY A 102 -4.45 5.05 3.40
C GLY A 102 -3.92 5.56 4.73
N LEU A 103 -3.00 4.84 5.39
CA LEU A 103 -2.30 5.32 6.57
C LEU A 103 -1.44 6.54 6.25
N PHE A 104 -0.62 6.47 5.21
CA PHE A 104 0.30 7.55 4.86
C PHE A 104 -0.43 8.84 4.48
N ASP A 105 -1.56 8.75 3.78
CA ASP A 105 -2.42 9.89 3.49
C ASP A 105 -2.94 10.56 4.77
N LYS A 106 -3.36 9.75 5.76
CA LYS A 106 -3.78 10.24 7.09
C LYS A 106 -2.62 10.87 7.86
N LEU A 107 -1.48 10.21 7.92
CA LEU A 107 -0.28 10.72 8.62
C LEU A 107 0.18 12.05 8.02
N LYS A 108 0.19 12.17 6.69
CA LYS A 108 0.50 13.42 6.00
C LYS A 108 -0.48 14.54 6.38
N GLY A 109 -1.76 14.23 6.48
CA GLY A 109 -2.79 15.19 6.90
C GLY A 109 -2.66 15.61 8.36
N ILE A 110 -2.23 14.71 9.24
CA ILE A 110 -2.09 14.97 10.69
C ILE A 110 -0.82 15.77 10.99
N MET A 111 0.33 15.32 10.49
CA MET A 111 1.63 15.89 10.84
C MET A 111 2.13 16.97 9.86
N GLY A 112 1.50 17.10 8.70
CA GLY A 112 1.92 18.02 7.65
C GLY A 112 3.06 17.49 6.77
N ALA A 113 3.26 18.15 5.60
CA ALA A 113 4.19 17.66 4.57
C ALA A 113 5.65 17.57 5.04
N SER A 114 6.11 18.56 5.82
CA SER A 114 7.50 18.61 6.30
C SER A 114 7.83 17.47 7.27
N ALA A 115 6.98 17.24 8.28
CA ALA A 115 7.16 16.16 9.23
C ALA A 115 6.95 14.79 8.56
N PHE A 116 6.03 14.70 7.59
CA PHE A 116 5.83 13.48 6.82
C PHE A 116 7.04 13.11 5.97
N THR A 117 7.73 14.08 5.37
CA THR A 117 8.99 13.81 4.65
C THR A 117 10.07 13.25 5.59
N LYS A 118 10.20 13.81 6.79
CA LYS A 118 11.11 13.27 7.82
C LYS A 118 10.70 11.85 8.24
N PHE A 119 9.40 11.60 8.40
CA PHE A 119 8.86 10.27 8.69
C PHE A 119 9.27 9.24 7.63
N LEU A 120 9.15 9.56 6.35
CA LEU A 120 9.58 8.67 5.27
C LEU A 120 11.08 8.35 5.34
N GLY A 121 11.89 9.31 5.80
CA GLY A 121 13.33 9.11 6.05
C GLY A 121 13.64 8.17 7.22
N LEU A 122 12.68 7.89 8.09
CA LEU A 122 12.81 6.93 9.19
C LEU A 122 12.53 5.48 8.77
N LYS A 123 12.22 5.23 7.50
CA LYS A 123 11.99 3.87 6.99
C LYS A 123 13.17 2.97 7.31
N PRO A 124 12.97 1.89 8.09
CA PRO A 124 14.03 0.95 8.38
C PRO A 124 14.51 0.24 7.13
N SER A 125 15.82 -0.01 7.04
CA SER A 125 16.43 -0.72 5.90
C SER A 125 17.35 -1.84 6.39
N GLY A 126 17.53 -2.85 5.56
CA GLY A 126 18.41 -3.98 5.83
C GLY A 126 18.01 -4.80 7.06
N ASN A 127 19.00 -5.35 7.75
CA ASN A 127 18.81 -6.23 8.91
C ASN A 127 18.20 -5.53 10.14
N GLY A 128 18.17 -4.21 10.17
CA GLY A 128 17.54 -3.42 11.26
C GLY A 128 16.02 -3.37 11.19
N ALA A 129 15.42 -3.81 10.07
CA ALA A 129 13.97 -3.75 9.89
C ALA A 129 13.21 -4.66 10.88
N ALA A 130 13.73 -5.84 11.18
CA ALA A 130 13.04 -6.84 12.01
C ALA A 130 12.84 -6.42 13.48
N GLY A 131 13.71 -5.59 14.02
CA GLY A 131 13.63 -5.14 15.43
C GLY A 131 13.12 -3.72 15.63
N ASN A 132 12.79 -3.01 14.57
CA ASN A 132 12.39 -1.62 14.63
C ASN A 132 10.87 -1.48 14.70
N LEU A 133 10.36 -0.73 15.69
CA LEU A 133 8.94 -0.47 15.87
C LEU A 133 8.28 0.13 14.61
N LEU A 134 8.99 1.04 13.94
CA LEU A 134 8.49 1.69 12.72
C LEU A 134 8.35 0.73 11.55
N SER A 135 9.03 -0.43 11.57
CA SER A 135 8.85 -1.48 10.55
C SER A 135 7.39 -1.93 10.45
N ASN A 136 6.62 -1.82 11.53
CA ASN A 136 5.19 -2.11 11.50
C ASN A 136 4.39 -1.20 10.55
N LEU A 137 4.91 -0.03 10.24
CA LEU A 137 4.25 0.93 9.33
C LEU A 137 4.72 0.78 7.88
N PHE A 138 5.91 0.20 7.65
CA PHE A 138 6.54 0.15 6.33
C PHE A 138 6.52 -1.23 5.67
N PHE A 139 6.34 -2.31 6.44
CA PHE A 139 6.42 -3.71 5.97
C PHE A 139 5.26 -4.58 6.48
#